data_29edb9ba7ce97d5fd1902fb02b27c03f
#
_entry.id   29edb9ba7ce97d5fd1902fb02b27c03f
#
_cell.length_a   1.000
_cell.length_b   1.000
_cell.length_c   1.000
_cell.angle_alpha   90.00
_cell.angle_beta   90.00
_cell.angle_gamma   90.00
#
_symmetry.space_group_name_H-M   'P 1'
#
loop_
_entity.id
_entity.type
_entity.pdbx_description
1 polymer ?
#
loop_
_entity_poly.entity_id
_entity_poly.type
_entity_poly.pdbx_seq_one_letter_code
_entity_poly.pdbx_strand_id
1 'polypeptide(L)'
;YMSPDSTVCECCKPSVEMKDQLVVIMFRNFINGNRDLHIIQSADGGLNFGEARKLGDGSWKLNGCPMDGGGLVINSDNSIQTIWRRQGNIFRCEAGKKEQWIAVGKQCVMAGNKGSNYIAFMNDGKAYCIKPDKTLVELGRGDYPQLESTGSASAICPWQNEGKIIFVLLNN
;
A
#
# COMPACT_ATOMS: atom_id res chain seq x y z
N TYR A 1 -11.32 -2.75 -18.12
CA TYR A 1 -10.41 -1.60 -18.18
C TYR A 1 -9.03 -2.05 -18.65
N MET A 2 -8.48 -1.35 -19.58
CA MET A 2 -7.08 -1.48 -19.97
C MET A 2 -6.43 -0.12 -19.86
N SER A 3 -5.18 -0.07 -19.35
CA SER A 3 -4.42 1.18 -19.33
C SER A 3 -4.16 1.62 -20.78
N PRO A 4 -4.72 2.75 -21.27
CA PRO A 4 -4.76 3.01 -22.70
C PRO A 4 -3.41 3.30 -23.35
N ASP A 5 -2.43 3.83 -22.60
CA ASP A 5 -1.17 4.33 -23.18
C ASP A 5 0.08 3.84 -22.45
N SER A 6 -0.03 2.77 -21.65
CA SER A 6 1.07 2.35 -20.80
C SER A 6 1.02 0.88 -20.48
N THR A 7 2.18 0.31 -20.30
CA THR A 7 2.30 -1.02 -19.71
C THR A 7 2.20 -0.93 -18.21
N VAL A 8 1.35 -1.77 -17.60
CA VAL A 8 1.37 -2.02 -16.17
C VAL A 8 2.70 -2.65 -15.81
N CYS A 9 3.25 -2.31 -14.65
CA CYS A 9 4.45 -2.97 -14.13
C CYS A 9 4.11 -4.42 -13.73
N GLU A 10 4.43 -5.38 -14.58
CA GLU A 10 4.01 -6.79 -14.46
C GLU A 10 4.51 -7.48 -13.18
N CYS A 11 5.59 -6.99 -12.60
CA CYS A 11 6.23 -7.59 -11.42
C CYS A 11 5.79 -6.96 -10.08
N CYS A 12 4.92 -5.94 -10.12
CA CYS A 12 4.45 -5.28 -8.92
C CYS A 12 3.02 -5.74 -8.61
N LYS A 13 2.82 -6.25 -7.40
CA LYS A 13 1.51 -6.69 -6.91
C LYS A 13 0.51 -5.53 -6.94
N PRO A 14 -0.65 -5.64 -7.59
CA PRO A 14 -1.74 -4.70 -7.41
C PRO A 14 -2.37 -4.88 -6.03
N SER A 15 -3.02 -3.82 -5.54
CA SER A 15 -3.83 -3.86 -4.33
C SER A 15 -5.26 -3.52 -4.68
N VAL A 16 -6.21 -4.17 -4.05
CA VAL A 16 -7.64 -3.93 -4.24
C VAL A 16 -8.32 -3.84 -2.88
N GLU A 17 -9.23 -2.87 -2.76
CA GLU A 17 -10.14 -2.74 -1.63
C GLU A 17 -11.55 -2.49 -2.14
N MET A 18 -12.51 -2.98 -1.37
CA MET A 18 -13.93 -2.81 -1.67
C MET A 18 -14.69 -2.43 -0.41
N LYS A 19 -15.56 -1.44 -0.55
CA LYS A 19 -16.50 -1.04 0.49
C LYS A 19 -17.82 -0.67 -0.16
N ASP A 20 -18.87 -1.40 0.18
CA ASP A 20 -20.18 -1.28 -0.48
C ASP A 20 -20.06 -1.42 -2.00
N GLN A 21 -20.44 -0.40 -2.76
CA GLN A 21 -20.30 -0.35 -4.22
C GLN A 21 -18.98 0.29 -4.70
N LEU A 22 -18.19 0.86 -3.77
CA LEU A 22 -16.90 1.46 -4.09
C LEU A 22 -15.82 0.37 -4.18
N VAL A 23 -15.23 0.20 -5.35
CA VAL A 23 -14.06 -0.65 -5.58
C VAL A 23 -12.90 0.22 -6.01
N VAL A 24 -11.76 0.05 -5.35
CA VAL A 24 -10.52 0.79 -5.64
C VAL A 24 -9.42 -0.21 -5.95
N ILE A 25 -8.75 -0.02 -7.08
CA ILE A 25 -7.59 -0.81 -7.48
C ILE A 25 -6.39 0.13 -7.58
N MET A 26 -5.32 -0.21 -6.89
CA MET A 26 -4.03 0.47 -6.97
C MET A 26 -3.02 -0.43 -7.69
N PHE A 27 -2.30 0.12 -8.63
CA PHE A 27 -1.31 -0.61 -9.42
C PHE A 27 -0.16 0.31 -9.84
N ARG A 28 0.97 -0.29 -10.15
CA ARG A 28 2.13 0.45 -10.67
C ARG A 28 2.08 0.48 -12.19
N ASN A 29 2.13 1.68 -12.75
CA ASN A 29 2.25 1.89 -14.19
C ASN A 29 3.72 2.09 -14.60
N PHE A 30 4.00 1.90 -15.89
CA PHE A 30 5.28 2.21 -16.52
C PHE A 30 5.04 3.16 -17.69
N ILE A 31 5.19 4.47 -17.44
CA ILE A 31 4.92 5.52 -18.40
C ILE A 31 6.18 6.38 -18.57
N ASN A 32 6.67 6.52 -19.80
CA ASN A 32 7.87 7.33 -20.12
C ASN A 32 9.10 7.01 -19.24
N GLY A 33 9.27 5.74 -18.88
CA GLY A 33 10.37 5.28 -18.01
C GLY A 33 10.12 5.47 -16.51
N ASN A 34 8.98 6.03 -16.12
CA ASN A 34 8.59 6.19 -14.72
C ASN A 34 7.72 5.03 -14.24
N ARG A 35 8.00 4.56 -13.04
CA ARG A 35 7.25 3.47 -12.38
C ARG A 35 6.46 4.01 -11.20
N ASP A 36 5.38 4.73 -11.51
CA ASP A 36 4.54 5.43 -10.55
C ASP A 36 3.27 4.66 -10.19
N LEU A 37 2.74 4.87 -9.00
CA LEU A 37 1.48 4.27 -8.58
C LEU A 37 0.30 5.05 -9.14
N HIS A 38 -0.71 4.30 -9.56
CA HIS A 38 -1.99 4.81 -10.05
C HIS A 38 -3.14 4.11 -9.34
N ILE A 39 -4.27 4.76 -9.29
CA ILE A 39 -5.53 4.16 -8.85
C ILE A 39 -6.61 4.31 -9.92
N ILE A 40 -7.49 3.32 -9.97
CA ILE A 40 -8.79 3.39 -10.63
C ILE A 40 -9.89 3.09 -9.64
N GLN A 41 -11.06 3.64 -9.87
CA GLN A 41 -12.20 3.50 -8.98
C GLN A 41 -13.46 3.13 -9.76
N SER A 42 -14.27 2.29 -9.14
CA SER A 42 -15.64 1.97 -9.54
C SER A 42 -16.59 2.40 -8.42
N ALA A 43 -17.75 2.91 -8.78
CA ALA A 43 -18.83 3.26 -7.87
C ALA A 43 -20.06 2.31 -7.99
N ASP A 44 -19.92 1.25 -8.77
CA ASP A 44 -21.00 0.32 -9.13
C ASP A 44 -20.61 -1.16 -8.92
N GLY A 45 -19.83 -1.42 -7.89
CA GLY A 45 -19.40 -2.78 -7.52
C GLY A 45 -18.38 -3.40 -8.47
N GLY A 46 -17.66 -2.60 -9.26
CA GLY A 46 -16.65 -3.08 -10.19
C GLY A 46 -17.15 -3.34 -11.61
N LEU A 47 -18.38 -2.97 -11.93
CA LEU A 47 -18.93 -3.14 -13.28
C LEU A 47 -18.30 -2.13 -14.27
N ASN A 48 -18.11 -0.89 -13.83
CA ASN A 48 -17.45 0.15 -14.62
C ASN A 48 -16.37 0.84 -13.79
N PHE A 49 -15.24 1.16 -14.41
CA PHE A 49 -14.13 1.89 -13.79
C PHE A 49 -13.90 3.21 -14.49
N GLY A 50 -13.59 4.25 -13.72
CA GLY A 50 -13.17 5.55 -14.22
C GLY A 50 -11.74 5.53 -14.77
N GLU A 51 -11.20 6.71 -15.07
CA GLU A 51 -9.83 6.87 -15.56
C GLU A 51 -8.80 6.61 -14.44
N ALA A 52 -7.63 6.08 -14.85
CA ALA A 52 -6.50 5.91 -13.96
C ALA A 52 -5.91 7.27 -13.56
N ARG A 53 -5.71 7.47 -12.26
CA ARG A 53 -5.11 8.69 -11.71
C ARG A 53 -3.81 8.35 -10.99
N LYS A 54 -2.76 9.12 -11.28
CA LYS A 54 -1.48 8.99 -10.59
C LYS A 54 -1.64 9.37 -9.11
N LEU A 55 -0.93 8.66 -8.24
CA LEU A 55 -0.80 8.95 -6.82
C LEU A 55 0.46 9.76 -6.53
N GLY A 56 0.30 10.80 -5.70
CA GLY A 56 1.40 11.66 -5.27
C GLY A 56 1.97 12.55 -6.38
N ASP A 57 2.90 13.41 -5.99
CA ASP A 57 3.49 14.42 -6.87
C ASP A 57 4.81 13.95 -7.53
N GLY A 58 5.57 13.10 -6.84
CA GLY A 58 6.87 12.63 -7.32
C GLY A 58 6.78 11.51 -8.34
N SER A 59 7.86 11.29 -9.09
CA SER A 59 8.01 10.20 -10.05
C SER A 59 9.27 9.40 -9.80
N TRP A 60 9.23 8.14 -10.20
CA TRP A 60 10.37 7.23 -10.07
C TRP A 60 10.82 6.71 -11.44
N LYS A 61 11.78 7.41 -12.04
CA LYS A 61 12.44 6.90 -13.23
C LYS A 61 13.32 5.71 -12.85
N LEU A 62 12.95 4.53 -13.32
CA LEU A 62 13.64 3.29 -12.98
C LEU A 62 13.71 2.35 -14.19
N ASN A 63 14.93 2.08 -14.63
CA ASN A 63 15.21 1.02 -15.60
C ASN A 63 15.39 -0.31 -14.85
N GLY A 64 14.29 -0.93 -14.48
CA GLY A 64 14.24 -2.14 -13.67
C GLY A 64 12.86 -2.37 -13.08
N CYS A 65 12.73 -3.41 -12.25
CA CYS A 65 11.49 -3.74 -11.57
C CYS A 65 11.60 -3.49 -10.06
N PRO A 66 10.74 -2.66 -9.46
CA PRO A 66 10.76 -2.44 -8.02
C PRO A 66 10.33 -3.67 -7.21
N MET A 67 9.53 -4.58 -7.79
CA MET A 67 8.92 -5.76 -7.14
C MET A 67 8.20 -5.38 -5.83
N ASP A 68 7.49 -4.26 -5.86
CA ASP A 68 6.88 -3.66 -4.66
C ASP A 68 5.61 -2.90 -5.05
N GLY A 69 4.46 -3.38 -4.61
CA GLY A 69 3.15 -2.84 -5.01
C GLY A 69 2.62 -1.73 -4.10
N GLY A 70 2.83 -1.82 -2.80
CA GLY A 70 2.20 -0.97 -1.79
C GLY A 70 0.88 -1.52 -1.25
N GLY A 71 0.11 -0.68 -0.58
CA GLY A 71 -1.19 -1.02 0.01
C GLY A 71 -2.17 0.15 -0.01
N LEU A 72 -3.44 -0.15 0.15
CA LEU A 72 -4.50 0.86 0.26
C LEU A 72 -5.57 0.43 1.27
N VAL A 73 -6.30 1.39 1.80
CA VAL A 73 -7.51 1.17 2.60
C VAL A 73 -8.57 2.20 2.24
N ILE A 74 -9.84 1.81 2.31
CA ILE A 74 -11.00 2.70 2.22
C ILE A 74 -11.51 2.92 3.64
N ASN A 75 -11.42 4.15 4.13
CA ASN A 75 -11.90 4.53 5.45
C ASN A 75 -13.44 4.56 5.53
N SER A 76 -13.98 4.70 6.73
CA SER A 76 -15.42 4.78 6.97
C SER A 76 -16.10 5.96 6.25
N ASP A 77 -15.40 7.05 6.07
CA ASP A 77 -15.85 8.26 5.34
C ASP A 77 -15.63 8.20 3.83
N ASN A 78 -15.27 7.03 3.29
CA ASN A 78 -14.88 6.78 1.90
C ASN A 78 -13.59 7.47 1.44
N SER A 79 -12.82 8.10 2.34
CA SER A 79 -11.47 8.56 1.99
C SER A 79 -10.57 7.36 1.72
N ILE A 80 -9.72 7.45 0.69
CA ILE A 80 -8.83 6.39 0.25
C ILE A 80 -7.42 6.75 0.69
N GLN A 81 -6.85 5.95 1.59
CA GLN A 81 -5.46 6.06 2.01
C GLN A 81 -4.62 5.04 1.26
N THR A 82 -3.45 5.47 0.81
CA THR A 82 -2.53 4.63 0.04
C THR A 82 -1.13 4.73 0.61
N ILE A 83 -0.35 3.67 0.45
CA ILE A 83 1.07 3.63 0.83
C ILE A 83 1.88 2.94 -0.27
N TRP A 84 3.08 3.45 -0.55
CA TRP A 84 3.97 2.83 -1.54
C TRP A 84 5.43 3.20 -1.31
N ARG A 85 6.31 2.45 -1.96
CA ARG A 85 7.73 2.75 -2.03
C ARG A 85 8.10 3.50 -3.32
N ARG A 86 8.96 4.53 -3.18
CA ARG A 86 9.69 5.19 -4.24
C ARG A 86 11.14 5.44 -3.81
N GLN A 87 12.12 4.92 -4.57
CA GLN A 87 13.55 5.12 -4.32
C GLN A 87 14.00 4.75 -2.89
N GLY A 88 13.51 3.64 -2.33
CA GLY A 88 13.85 3.23 -0.97
C GLY A 88 13.10 3.97 0.14
N ASN A 89 12.25 4.91 -0.20
CA ASN A 89 11.43 5.66 0.74
C ASN A 89 9.96 5.26 0.63
N ILE A 90 9.27 5.24 1.75
CA ILE A 90 7.85 4.93 1.85
C ILE A 90 7.07 6.23 1.95
N PHE A 91 6.06 6.36 1.11
CA PHE A 91 5.16 7.51 1.04
C PHE A 91 3.73 7.08 1.33
N ARG A 92 3.01 7.92 2.04
CA ARG A 92 1.56 7.83 2.26
C ARG A 92 0.89 8.95 1.51
N CYS A 93 -0.30 8.68 0.95
CA CYS A 93 -1.11 9.68 0.29
C CYS A 93 -2.59 9.36 0.47
N GLU A 94 -3.38 10.35 0.86
CA GLU A 94 -4.81 10.29 0.63
C GLU A 94 -5.07 10.62 -0.84
N ALA A 95 -5.88 9.80 -1.52
CA ALA A 95 -6.13 9.97 -2.94
C ALA A 95 -6.60 11.40 -3.28
N GLY A 96 -5.92 12.06 -4.22
CA GLY A 96 -6.18 13.45 -4.60
C GLY A 96 -5.47 14.51 -3.75
N LYS A 97 -4.70 14.11 -2.73
CA LYS A 97 -3.89 15.02 -1.92
C LYS A 97 -2.39 14.82 -2.17
N LYS A 98 -1.56 15.66 -1.55
CA LYS A 98 -0.10 15.55 -1.61
C LYS A 98 0.40 14.34 -0.84
N GLU A 99 1.45 13.73 -1.35
CA GLU A 99 2.13 12.63 -0.67
C GLU A 99 2.92 13.13 0.55
N GLN A 100 3.06 12.26 1.54
CA GLN A 100 3.86 12.48 2.74
C GLN A 100 4.90 11.39 2.87
N TRP A 101 6.14 11.75 3.13
CA TRP A 101 7.18 10.80 3.50
C TRP A 101 6.89 10.18 4.87
N ILE A 102 7.07 8.87 4.99
CA ILE A 102 6.79 8.11 6.22
C ILE A 102 8.05 7.49 6.80
N ALA A 103 8.81 6.75 6.00
CA ALA A 103 9.98 6.00 6.46
C ALA A 103 10.91 5.67 5.30
N VAL A 104 12.10 5.20 5.63
CA VAL A 104 12.97 4.44 4.72
C VAL A 104 12.54 2.96 4.79
N GLY A 105 12.38 2.31 3.62
CA GLY A 105 11.99 0.91 3.61
C GLY A 105 11.45 0.41 2.26
N LYS A 106 10.97 -0.81 2.29
CA LYS A 106 10.39 -1.54 1.15
C LYS A 106 9.25 -2.46 1.60
N GLN A 107 8.53 -3.06 0.62
CA GLN A 107 7.48 -4.06 0.89
C GLN A 107 6.43 -3.55 1.89
N CYS A 108 6.01 -2.31 1.71
CA CYS A 108 5.04 -1.70 2.60
C CYS A 108 3.61 -2.18 2.29
N VAL A 109 2.86 -2.40 3.35
CA VAL A 109 1.45 -2.77 3.34
C VAL A 109 0.69 -1.93 4.35
N MET A 110 -0.62 -1.82 4.15
CA MET A 110 -1.50 -1.05 5.02
C MET A 110 -2.77 -1.86 5.30
N ALA A 111 -3.24 -1.79 6.52
CA ALA A 111 -4.56 -2.27 6.90
C ALA A 111 -5.18 -1.29 7.89
N GLY A 112 -6.49 -1.22 7.92
CA GLY A 112 -7.15 -0.32 8.85
C GLY A 112 -8.66 -0.41 8.81
N ASN A 113 -9.26 0.23 9.79
CA ASN A 113 -10.69 0.38 9.88
C ASN A 113 -11.00 1.70 10.58
N LYS A 114 -12.04 2.40 10.11
CA LYS A 114 -12.55 3.65 10.74
C LYS A 114 -11.49 4.76 10.96
N GLY A 115 -10.51 4.87 10.03
CA GLY A 115 -9.47 5.90 10.12
C GLY A 115 -8.26 5.52 10.97
N SER A 116 -8.26 4.35 11.61
CA SER A 116 -7.12 3.80 12.36
C SER A 116 -6.32 2.87 11.45
N ASN A 117 -5.25 3.38 10.85
CA ASN A 117 -4.47 2.66 9.86
C ASN A 117 -3.13 2.19 10.44
N TYR A 118 -2.87 0.90 10.36
CA TYR A 118 -1.57 0.28 10.59
C TYR A 118 -0.78 0.24 9.30
N ILE A 119 0.53 0.43 9.37
CA ILE A 119 1.44 0.35 8.24
C ILE A 119 2.58 -0.58 8.61
N ALA A 120 2.79 -1.66 7.87
CA ALA A 120 3.96 -2.49 8.05
C ALA A 120 4.90 -2.37 6.85
N PHE A 121 6.20 -2.51 7.10
CA PHE A 121 7.23 -2.41 6.08
C PHE A 121 8.53 -3.09 6.52
N MET A 122 9.44 -3.25 5.56
CA MET A 122 10.77 -3.79 5.78
C MET A 122 11.82 -2.69 5.74
N ASN A 123 12.78 -2.76 6.64
CA ASN A 123 14.04 -2.02 6.57
C ASN A 123 15.17 -2.85 7.19
N ASP A 124 16.34 -2.89 6.55
CA ASP A 124 17.55 -3.61 7.02
C ASP A 124 17.29 -5.05 7.49
N GLY A 125 16.47 -5.82 6.74
CA GLY A 125 16.16 -7.22 7.05
C GLY A 125 15.27 -7.42 8.29
N LYS A 126 14.58 -6.36 8.73
CA LYS A 126 13.63 -6.40 9.82
C LYS A 126 12.26 -5.88 9.38
N ALA A 127 11.22 -6.44 9.94
CA ALA A 127 9.85 -5.96 9.81
C ALA A 127 9.56 -4.91 10.89
N TYR A 128 8.85 -3.87 10.50
CA TYR A 128 8.39 -2.78 11.36
C TYR A 128 6.90 -2.55 11.17
N CYS A 129 6.26 -2.00 12.19
CA CYS A 129 4.88 -1.52 12.09
C CYS A 129 4.77 -0.11 12.69
N ILE A 130 4.09 0.78 11.96
CA ILE A 130 3.60 2.06 12.48
C ILE A 130 2.14 1.86 12.87
N LYS A 131 1.85 2.07 14.14
CA LYS A 131 0.51 2.00 14.71
C LYS A 131 -0.31 3.27 14.38
N PRO A 132 -1.64 3.26 14.57
CA PRO A 132 -2.49 4.44 14.36
C PRO A 132 -2.07 5.66 15.18
N ASP A 133 -1.56 5.47 16.39
CA ASP A 133 -1.02 6.51 17.26
C ASP A 133 0.36 7.06 16.81
N LYS A 134 0.87 6.57 15.66
CA LYS A 134 2.18 6.87 15.07
C LYS A 134 3.38 6.23 15.80
N THR A 135 3.15 5.36 16.76
CA THR A 135 4.22 4.59 17.40
C THR A 135 4.83 3.62 16.38
N LEU A 136 6.17 3.66 16.26
CA LEU A 136 6.94 2.69 15.47
C LEU A 136 7.33 1.51 16.36
N VAL A 137 6.99 0.31 15.91
CA VAL A 137 7.31 -0.95 16.59
C VAL A 137 8.21 -1.79 15.68
N GLU A 138 9.37 -2.23 16.16
CA GLU A 138 10.16 -3.28 15.52
C GLU A 138 9.53 -4.63 15.81
N LEU A 139 9.17 -5.38 14.76
CA LEU A 139 8.51 -6.69 14.88
C LEU A 139 9.53 -7.83 14.93
N GLY A 140 10.69 -7.66 14.31
CA GLY A 140 11.76 -8.66 14.28
C GLY A 140 12.33 -8.87 12.89
N ARG A 141 13.31 -9.80 12.79
CA ARG A 141 13.93 -10.17 11.50
C ARG A 141 12.95 -10.90 10.59
N GLY A 142 13.13 -10.72 9.29
CA GLY A 142 12.37 -11.41 8.26
C GLY A 142 11.94 -10.51 7.11
N ASP A 143 11.07 -11.02 6.24
CA ASP A 143 10.64 -10.40 5.00
C ASP A 143 9.12 -10.54 4.79
N TYR A 144 8.59 -9.79 3.82
CA TYR A 144 7.21 -9.87 3.31
C TYR A 144 6.12 -9.70 4.38
N PRO A 145 6.15 -8.61 5.18
CA PRO A 145 5.07 -8.37 6.13
C PRO A 145 3.74 -8.23 5.37
N GLN A 146 2.70 -8.74 6.01
CA GLN A 146 1.32 -8.52 5.60
C GLN A 146 0.57 -7.89 6.77
N LEU A 147 -0.56 -7.28 6.50
CA LEU A 147 -1.43 -6.71 7.53
C LEU A 147 -2.87 -7.02 7.21
N GLU A 148 -3.63 -7.36 8.26
CA GLU A 148 -5.08 -7.48 8.19
C GLU A 148 -5.69 -6.89 9.46
N SER A 149 -6.74 -6.11 9.30
CA SER A 149 -7.50 -5.57 10.44
C SER A 149 -8.37 -6.66 11.07
N THR A 150 -8.23 -6.87 12.37
CA THR A 150 -9.00 -7.89 13.12
C THR A 150 -10.16 -7.29 13.92
N GLY A 151 -10.39 -5.99 13.79
CA GLY A 151 -11.46 -5.26 14.48
C GLY A 151 -11.28 -3.76 14.38
N SER A 152 -11.93 -3.01 15.27
CA SER A 152 -11.89 -1.54 15.22
C SER A 152 -10.56 -0.92 15.67
N ALA A 153 -9.74 -1.65 16.42
CA ALA A 153 -8.53 -1.10 17.05
C ALA A 153 -7.38 -2.12 17.10
N SER A 154 -7.43 -3.18 16.29
CA SER A 154 -6.39 -4.21 16.26
C SER A 154 -6.11 -4.70 14.86
N ALA A 155 -4.90 -5.19 14.64
CA ALA A 155 -4.47 -5.81 13.40
C ALA A 155 -3.56 -7.01 13.68
N ILE A 156 -3.57 -7.98 12.78
CA ILE A 156 -2.58 -9.07 12.77
C ILE A 156 -1.52 -8.75 11.70
N CYS A 157 -0.27 -8.93 12.06
CA CYS A 157 0.84 -8.76 11.13
C CYS A 157 1.68 -10.05 11.08
N PRO A 158 1.50 -10.90 10.06
CA PRO A 158 2.41 -12.00 9.76
C PRO A 158 3.58 -11.53 8.88
N TRP A 159 4.75 -12.18 9.04
CA TRP A 159 5.91 -12.04 8.14
C TRP A 159 6.70 -13.33 8.07
N GLN A 160 7.60 -13.45 7.09
CA GLN A 160 8.46 -14.63 6.92
C GLN A 160 9.80 -14.43 7.61
N ASN A 161 10.28 -15.44 8.32
CA ASN A 161 11.63 -15.48 8.84
C ASN A 161 12.15 -16.93 8.86
N GLU A 162 13.30 -17.17 8.20
CA GLU A 162 13.97 -18.48 8.16
C GLU A 162 13.03 -19.65 7.81
N GLY A 163 12.21 -19.47 6.79
CA GLY A 163 11.27 -20.50 6.31
C GLY A 163 10.03 -20.71 7.20
N LYS A 164 9.82 -19.85 8.20
CA LYS A 164 8.66 -19.87 9.09
C LYS A 164 7.80 -18.63 8.89
N ILE A 165 6.52 -18.75 9.20
CA ILE A 165 5.62 -17.61 9.37
C ILE A 165 5.60 -17.24 10.85
N ILE A 166 5.94 -15.99 11.13
CA ILE A 166 5.82 -15.36 12.45
C ILE A 166 4.70 -14.36 12.38
N PHE A 167 3.98 -14.13 13.45
CA PHE A 167 2.93 -13.11 13.50
C PHE A 167 2.84 -12.47 14.88
N VAL A 168 2.26 -11.27 14.90
CA VAL A 168 1.94 -10.52 16.12
C VAL A 168 0.54 -9.94 16.02
N LEU A 169 -0.14 -9.88 17.14
CA LEU A 169 -1.36 -9.11 17.30
C LEU A 169 -1.00 -7.70 17.77
N LEU A 170 -1.39 -6.72 16.98
CA LEU A 170 -1.14 -5.31 17.24
C LEU A 170 -2.42 -4.68 17.80
N ASN A 171 -2.34 -4.07 18.95
CA ASN A 171 -3.41 -3.31 19.57
C ASN A 171 -3.03 -1.83 19.61
N ASN A 172 -4.04 -0.98 19.58
CA ASN A 172 -3.87 0.46 19.84
C ASN A 172 -3.40 0.73 21.25
#